data_d11df90c765079fd2a2a5fb35bc47e3a
#
_entry.id   d11df90c765079fd2a2a5fb35bc47e3a
#
_cell.length_a   1.000
_cell.length_b   1.000
_cell.length_c   1.000
_cell.angle_alpha   90.00
_cell.angle_beta   90.00
_cell.angle_gamma   90.00
#
_symmetry.space_group_name_H-M   'P 1'
#
loop_
_entity.id
_entity.type
_entity.pdbx_description
1 polymer ?
#
loop_
_entity_poly.entity_id
_entity_poly.type
_entity_poly.pdbx_seq_one_letter_code
_entity_poly.pdbx_strand_id
1 'polypeptide(L)'
;FQICAVADLQGKAQNARITAAAPVDEALIRTALADRIETKRETSFDRERRVVRVRETARLGAITLSERMLPAPSGAEADRAMLDALREHRLSLLDWGKEAETLRQRLGWLYRGLGSPWPDVSDQALLDRLDDWLLPFLAGEASFAAIRPAALAAGLMSLVPHDLQREVDALAPTHFDAPSGSHVPIRYDGEWPVLAIRVQELFGLDRHPSVAGGTVPLTLELLSPAHRPIQTTRDLPGFWRGSWADVRTDMRGRYPKHVWPENPLLAAATSRAKPRGT
;
A
#
# COMPACT_ATOMS: atom_id res chain seq x y z
N PHE A 1 -26.86 -7.40 36.48
CA PHE A 1 -28.24 -7.03 36.12
C PHE A 1 -29.20 -8.01 36.79
N GLN A 2 -30.25 -7.53 37.50
CA GLN A 2 -31.31 -8.38 37.97
C GLN A 2 -32.34 -8.58 36.86
N ILE A 3 -32.64 -9.81 36.52
CA ILE A 3 -33.66 -10.17 35.55
C ILE A 3 -34.98 -10.35 36.30
N CYS A 4 -36.07 -9.86 35.76
CA CYS A 4 -37.40 -10.11 36.30
C CYS A 4 -38.36 -10.65 35.25
N ALA A 5 -39.26 -11.54 35.64
CA ALA A 5 -40.41 -11.96 34.83
C ALA A 5 -41.56 -10.97 35.06
N VAL A 6 -42.03 -10.34 33.99
CA VAL A 6 -43.15 -9.40 34.07
C VAL A 6 -44.42 -10.15 33.77
N ALA A 7 -45.33 -10.16 34.75
CA ALA A 7 -46.61 -10.83 34.62
C ALA A 7 -47.73 -9.91 34.10
N ASP A 8 -47.63 -8.59 34.38
CA ASP A 8 -48.65 -7.64 33.91
C ASP A 8 -47.97 -6.30 33.52
N LEU A 9 -48.39 -5.80 32.36
CA LEU A 9 -47.88 -4.62 31.73
C LEU A 9 -49.01 -3.73 31.25
N GLN A 10 -49.15 -2.54 31.80
CA GLN A 10 -50.22 -1.59 31.45
C GLN A 10 -49.63 -0.39 30.70
N GLY A 11 -50.31 0.00 29.60
CA GLY A 11 -49.94 1.17 28.81
C GLY A 11 -49.54 0.87 27.37
N LYS A 12 -49.13 1.92 26.63
CA LYS A 12 -48.64 1.79 25.25
C LYS A 12 -47.15 1.44 25.24
N ALA A 13 -46.68 0.82 24.17
CA ALA A 13 -45.29 0.34 24.02
C ALA A 13 -44.19 1.36 24.40
N GLN A 14 -44.45 2.65 24.30
CA GLN A 14 -43.53 3.71 24.66
C GLN A 14 -43.56 4.17 26.13
N ASN A 15 -44.67 3.86 26.86
CA ASN A 15 -44.89 4.28 28.24
C ASN A 15 -45.62 3.16 29.04
N ALA A 16 -45.11 1.93 28.94
CA ALA A 16 -45.67 0.83 29.64
C ALA A 16 -45.25 0.80 31.12
N ARG A 17 -46.18 0.64 32.04
CA ARG A 17 -45.94 0.47 33.48
C ARG A 17 -46.00 -0.99 33.85
N ILE A 18 -44.95 -1.51 34.48
CA ILE A 18 -44.94 -2.83 35.06
C ILE A 18 -45.77 -2.79 36.35
N THR A 19 -46.81 -3.56 36.41
CA THR A 19 -47.74 -3.64 37.57
C THR A 19 -47.53 -4.90 38.40
N ALA A 20 -46.99 -5.98 37.80
CA ALA A 20 -46.59 -7.18 38.50
C ALA A 20 -45.31 -7.77 37.87
N ALA A 21 -44.31 -8.01 38.69
CA ALA A 21 -43.05 -8.64 38.30
C ALA A 21 -42.49 -9.47 39.46
N ALA A 22 -41.80 -10.56 39.13
CA ALA A 22 -41.07 -11.36 40.10
C ALA A 22 -39.58 -11.42 39.70
N PRO A 23 -38.63 -11.32 40.64
CA PRO A 23 -37.21 -11.53 40.37
C PRO A 23 -37.01 -12.99 39.92
N VAL A 24 -36.17 -13.18 38.90
CA VAL A 24 -35.87 -14.53 38.36
C VAL A 24 -34.34 -14.69 38.38
N ASP A 25 -33.91 -15.84 38.84
CA ASP A 25 -32.49 -16.21 38.78
C ASP A 25 -32.07 -16.50 37.32
N GLU A 26 -31.00 -15.91 36.88
CA GLU A 26 -30.44 -16.12 35.56
C GLU A 26 -30.11 -17.61 35.29
N ALA A 27 -29.62 -18.33 36.32
CA ALA A 27 -29.33 -19.76 36.20
C ALA A 27 -30.60 -20.58 35.91
N LEU A 28 -31.73 -20.21 36.51
CA LEU A 28 -33.02 -20.85 36.24
C LEU A 28 -33.47 -20.58 34.82
N ILE A 29 -33.31 -19.35 34.30
CA ILE A 29 -33.64 -19.00 32.92
C ILE A 29 -32.78 -19.81 31.96
N ARG A 30 -31.47 -19.89 32.20
CA ARG A 30 -30.54 -20.65 31.36
C ARG A 30 -30.86 -22.14 31.31
N THR A 31 -31.41 -22.70 32.37
CA THR A 31 -31.80 -24.11 32.43
C THR A 31 -33.18 -24.33 31.80
N ALA A 32 -34.16 -23.53 32.19
CA ALA A 32 -35.56 -23.73 31.77
C ALA A 32 -35.84 -23.32 30.31
N LEU A 33 -35.05 -22.40 29.77
CA LEU A 33 -35.24 -21.85 28.42
C LEU A 33 -33.98 -22.06 27.54
N ALA A 34 -33.20 -23.10 27.83
CA ALA A 34 -31.93 -23.39 27.15
C ALA A 34 -32.09 -23.46 25.61
N ASP A 35 -33.13 -24.10 25.15
CA ASP A 35 -33.51 -24.27 23.73
C ASP A 35 -33.97 -22.96 23.03
N ARG A 36 -34.28 -21.91 23.81
CA ARG A 36 -34.64 -20.57 23.33
C ARG A 36 -33.52 -19.55 23.43
N ILE A 37 -32.38 -19.92 24.00
CA ILE A 37 -31.21 -19.07 24.10
C ILE A 37 -30.39 -19.22 22.84
N GLU A 38 -30.33 -18.14 22.08
CA GLU A 38 -29.48 -18.05 20.89
C GLU A 38 -28.09 -17.52 21.28
N THR A 39 -27.05 -18.29 20.94
CA THR A 39 -25.67 -17.84 21.09
C THR A 39 -25.12 -17.43 19.71
N LYS A 40 -24.79 -16.16 19.57
CA LYS A 40 -24.24 -15.61 18.33
C LYS A 40 -22.79 -15.19 18.56
N ARG A 41 -21.92 -15.62 17.64
CA ARG A 41 -20.55 -15.10 17.54
C ARG A 41 -20.47 -14.08 16.42
N GLU A 42 -19.94 -12.92 16.73
CA GLU A 42 -19.76 -11.83 15.79
C GLU A 42 -18.30 -11.47 15.74
N THR A 43 -17.76 -11.53 14.55
CA THR A 43 -16.40 -11.04 14.27
C THR A 43 -16.49 -9.58 13.89
N SER A 44 -15.68 -8.73 14.52
CA SER A 44 -15.62 -7.30 14.25
C SER A 44 -14.18 -6.83 14.13
N PHE A 45 -13.96 -5.80 13.31
CA PHE A 45 -12.65 -5.19 13.16
C PHE A 45 -12.54 -3.94 14.06
N ASP A 46 -11.56 -3.97 14.98
CA ASP A 46 -11.20 -2.81 15.80
C ASP A 46 -10.23 -1.92 15.00
N ARG A 47 -10.74 -0.80 14.49
CA ARG A 47 -9.98 0.13 13.65
C ARG A 47 -8.81 0.81 14.36
N GLU A 48 -8.97 1.12 15.65
CA GLU A 48 -7.93 1.80 16.42
C GLU A 48 -6.74 0.88 16.66
N ARG A 49 -7.02 -0.36 17.01
CA ARG A 49 -6.00 -1.38 17.29
C ARG A 49 -5.58 -2.19 16.07
N ARG A 50 -6.30 -2.06 14.96
CA ARG A 50 -6.08 -2.79 13.70
C ARG A 50 -6.05 -4.31 13.89
N VAL A 51 -6.95 -4.82 14.74
CA VAL A 51 -7.08 -6.24 15.07
C VAL A 51 -8.50 -6.73 14.88
N VAL A 52 -8.63 -8.01 14.56
CA VAL A 52 -9.92 -8.69 14.53
C VAL A 52 -10.27 -9.14 15.94
N ARG A 53 -11.52 -8.92 16.35
CA ARG A 53 -12.09 -9.34 17.62
C ARG A 53 -13.29 -10.22 17.41
N VAL A 54 -13.48 -11.18 18.30
CA VAL A 54 -14.67 -12.03 18.35
C VAL A 54 -15.44 -11.74 19.64
N ARG A 55 -16.70 -11.43 19.45
CA ARG A 55 -17.65 -11.21 20.55
C ARG A 55 -18.70 -12.33 20.50
N GLU A 56 -18.93 -12.94 21.65
CA GLU A 56 -20.02 -13.91 21.83
C GLU A 56 -21.13 -13.27 22.66
N THR A 57 -22.34 -13.32 22.12
CA THR A 57 -23.53 -12.78 22.77
C THR A 57 -24.56 -13.91 22.92
N ALA A 58 -25.02 -14.16 24.15
CA ALA A 58 -26.14 -15.07 24.40
C ALA A 58 -27.41 -14.25 24.65
N ARG A 59 -28.46 -14.52 23.90
CA ARG A 59 -29.73 -13.78 23.93
C ARG A 59 -30.95 -14.71 24.13
N LEU A 60 -31.90 -14.21 24.86
CA LEU A 60 -33.24 -14.79 24.95
C LEU A 60 -34.21 -13.78 24.32
N GLY A 61 -34.51 -13.95 23.03
CA GLY A 61 -35.28 -12.98 22.26
C GLY A 61 -34.57 -11.61 22.25
N ALA A 62 -35.22 -10.58 22.77
CA ALA A 62 -34.66 -9.22 22.85
C ALA A 62 -33.70 -9.02 24.03
N ILE A 63 -33.60 -9.94 24.97
CA ILE A 63 -32.83 -9.82 26.21
C ILE A 63 -31.42 -10.36 25.98
N THR A 64 -30.39 -9.54 26.20
CA THR A 64 -29.01 -10.00 26.23
C THR A 64 -28.69 -10.56 27.63
N LEU A 65 -28.44 -11.87 27.68
CA LEU A 65 -28.10 -12.57 28.93
C LEU A 65 -26.60 -12.45 29.25
N SER A 66 -25.78 -12.56 28.25
CA SER A 66 -24.33 -12.35 28.40
C SER A 66 -23.70 -11.84 27.12
N GLU A 67 -22.65 -11.06 27.32
CA GLU A 67 -21.77 -10.59 26.25
C GLU A 67 -20.34 -10.75 26.74
N ARG A 68 -19.51 -11.44 25.99
CA ARG A 68 -18.10 -11.64 26.32
C ARG A 68 -17.22 -11.53 25.10
N MET A 69 -16.04 -10.92 25.29
CA MET A 69 -14.99 -10.98 24.29
C MET A 69 -14.31 -12.34 24.36
N LEU A 70 -14.23 -13.01 23.23
CA LEU A 70 -13.47 -14.25 23.08
C LEU A 70 -12.00 -13.91 22.78
N PRO A 71 -11.08 -14.86 22.97
CA PRO A 71 -9.73 -14.76 22.45
C PRO A 71 -9.76 -14.41 20.95
N ALA A 72 -8.73 -13.70 20.48
CA ALA A 72 -8.59 -13.43 19.06
C ALA A 72 -8.58 -14.74 18.25
N PRO A 73 -9.20 -14.77 17.05
CA PRO A 73 -9.16 -15.95 16.22
C PRO A 73 -7.73 -16.24 15.77
N SER A 74 -7.43 -17.47 15.41
CA SER A 74 -6.12 -17.90 14.91
C SER A 74 -6.28 -18.84 13.72
N GLY A 75 -5.19 -19.02 12.95
CA GLY A 75 -5.18 -19.89 11.76
C GLY A 75 -6.18 -19.41 10.71
N ALA A 76 -6.80 -20.34 10.01
CA ALA A 76 -7.70 -20.04 8.89
C ALA A 76 -8.92 -19.16 9.27
N GLU A 77 -9.36 -19.18 10.53
CA GLU A 77 -10.43 -18.29 10.98
C GLU A 77 -9.96 -16.84 11.05
N ALA A 78 -8.73 -16.62 11.56
CA ALA A 78 -8.11 -15.29 11.56
C ALA A 78 -7.90 -14.77 10.14
N ASP A 79 -7.35 -15.60 9.24
CA ASP A 79 -7.07 -15.22 7.87
C ASP A 79 -8.35 -14.77 7.14
N ARG A 80 -9.44 -15.54 7.26
CA ARG A 80 -10.75 -15.18 6.68
C ARG A 80 -11.27 -13.86 7.24
N ALA A 81 -11.23 -13.69 8.56
CA ALA A 81 -11.70 -12.48 9.20
C ALA A 81 -10.87 -11.24 8.79
N MET A 82 -9.57 -11.42 8.54
CA MET A 82 -8.69 -10.38 8.00
C MET A 82 -9.08 -10.01 6.56
N LEU A 83 -9.35 -11.00 5.70
CA LEU A 83 -9.81 -10.73 4.33
C LEU A 83 -11.17 -10.03 4.31
N ASP A 84 -12.10 -10.42 5.18
CA ASP A 84 -13.40 -9.76 5.28
C ASP A 84 -13.27 -8.31 5.74
N ALA A 85 -12.38 -8.02 6.69
CA ALA A 85 -12.07 -6.66 7.09
C ALA A 85 -11.46 -5.83 5.93
N LEU A 86 -10.64 -6.43 5.06
CA LEU A 86 -10.12 -5.76 3.86
C LEU A 86 -11.21 -5.49 2.83
N ARG A 87 -12.16 -6.41 2.63
CA ARG A 87 -13.31 -6.19 1.74
C ARG A 87 -14.17 -5.02 2.21
N GLU A 88 -14.37 -4.89 3.53
CA GLU A 88 -15.16 -3.81 4.13
C GLU A 88 -14.40 -2.47 4.17
N HIS A 89 -13.14 -2.49 4.60
CA HIS A 89 -12.36 -1.27 4.90
C HIS A 89 -11.29 -0.93 3.87
N ARG A 90 -11.20 -1.68 2.79
CA ARG A 90 -10.26 -1.51 1.69
C ARG A 90 -8.80 -1.80 2.06
N LEU A 91 -7.93 -1.69 1.07
CA LEU A 91 -6.50 -1.99 1.19
C LEU A 91 -5.72 -0.98 2.06
N SER A 92 -6.36 0.11 2.50
CA SER A 92 -5.77 1.11 3.41
C SER A 92 -5.37 0.56 4.77
N LEU A 93 -5.87 -0.63 5.14
CA LEU A 93 -5.46 -1.35 6.34
C LEU A 93 -4.07 -1.99 6.22
N LEU A 94 -3.58 -2.21 5.00
CA LEU A 94 -2.26 -2.80 4.76
C LEU A 94 -1.15 -1.76 4.89
N ASP A 95 -0.07 -2.15 5.55
CA ASP A 95 1.17 -1.39 5.52
C ASP A 95 2.05 -1.94 4.40
N TRP A 96 1.99 -1.30 3.24
CA TRP A 96 2.70 -1.75 2.05
C TRP A 96 4.22 -1.70 2.21
N GLY A 97 4.73 -0.77 3.03
CA GLY A 97 6.15 -0.48 3.03
C GLY A 97 6.68 -0.06 1.65
N LYS A 98 7.94 0.35 1.60
CA LYS A 98 8.51 0.88 0.36
C LYS A 98 8.64 -0.18 -0.76
N GLU A 99 9.02 -1.40 -0.39
CA GLU A 99 9.30 -2.48 -1.37
C GLU A 99 8.04 -2.94 -2.09
N ALA A 100 7.00 -3.31 -1.34
CA ALA A 100 5.74 -3.77 -1.92
C ALA A 100 5.01 -2.66 -2.68
N GLU A 101 5.05 -1.42 -2.19
CA GLU A 101 4.48 -0.27 -2.89
C GLU A 101 5.20 -0.01 -4.21
N THR A 102 6.54 -0.04 -4.23
CA THR A 102 7.33 0.10 -5.47
C THR A 102 7.00 -1.02 -6.45
N LEU A 103 6.91 -2.27 -5.98
CA LEU A 103 6.55 -3.41 -6.84
C LEU A 103 5.14 -3.22 -7.42
N ARG A 104 4.17 -2.83 -6.61
CA ARG A 104 2.80 -2.56 -7.03
C ARG A 104 2.73 -1.49 -8.13
N GLN A 105 3.46 -0.39 -7.96
CA GLN A 105 3.52 0.69 -8.96
C GLN A 105 4.13 0.19 -10.28
N ARG A 106 5.20 -0.59 -10.24
CA ARG A 106 5.85 -1.20 -11.41
C ARG A 106 4.91 -2.15 -12.16
N LEU A 107 4.25 -3.06 -11.44
CA LEU A 107 3.28 -3.97 -12.03
C LEU A 107 2.08 -3.23 -12.63
N GLY A 108 1.55 -2.23 -11.93
CA GLY A 108 0.47 -1.39 -12.43
C GLY A 108 0.87 -0.61 -13.69
N TRP A 109 2.12 -0.14 -13.77
CA TRP A 109 2.64 0.51 -14.96
C TRP A 109 2.78 -0.48 -16.13
N LEU A 110 3.33 -1.68 -15.89
CA LEU A 110 3.42 -2.75 -16.90
C LEU A 110 2.02 -3.14 -17.42
N TYR A 111 1.05 -3.32 -16.53
CA TYR A 111 -0.33 -3.63 -16.91
C TYR A 111 -0.95 -2.54 -17.79
N ARG A 112 -0.82 -1.26 -17.40
CA ARG A 112 -1.36 -0.14 -18.19
C ARG A 112 -0.73 -0.01 -19.58
N GLY A 113 0.58 -0.30 -19.68
CA GLY A 113 1.33 -0.16 -20.91
C GLY A 113 1.26 -1.37 -21.86
N LEU A 114 1.23 -2.57 -21.30
CA LEU A 114 1.37 -3.83 -22.03
C LEU A 114 0.11 -4.71 -21.98
N GLY A 115 -0.79 -4.47 -21.01
CA GLY A 115 -1.99 -5.29 -20.82
C GLY A 115 -1.69 -6.71 -20.33
N SER A 116 -2.61 -7.65 -20.62
CA SER A 116 -2.39 -9.07 -20.34
C SER A 116 -1.15 -9.60 -21.07
N PRO A 117 -0.33 -10.46 -20.42
CA PRO A 117 -0.61 -11.22 -19.20
C PRO A 117 -0.16 -10.55 -17.88
N TRP A 118 0.22 -9.27 -17.89
CA TRP A 118 0.56 -8.54 -16.66
C TRP A 118 -0.68 -8.40 -15.77
N PRO A 119 -0.55 -8.55 -14.42
CA PRO A 119 -1.69 -8.48 -13.53
C PRO A 119 -2.18 -7.05 -13.35
N ASP A 120 -3.50 -6.87 -13.34
CA ASP A 120 -4.11 -5.66 -12.81
C ASP A 120 -3.94 -5.66 -11.27
N VAL A 121 -3.22 -4.66 -10.77
CA VAL A 121 -2.94 -4.46 -9.34
C VAL A 121 -3.62 -3.18 -8.79
N SER A 122 -4.70 -2.73 -9.45
CA SER A 122 -5.59 -1.71 -8.92
C SER A 122 -6.22 -2.16 -7.60
N ASP A 123 -6.68 -1.21 -6.78
CA ASP A 123 -7.32 -1.53 -5.50
C ASP A 123 -8.48 -2.52 -5.69
N GLN A 124 -9.30 -2.31 -6.71
CA GLN A 124 -10.45 -3.17 -6.93
C GLN A 124 -10.03 -4.58 -7.35
N ALA A 125 -9.11 -4.71 -8.32
CA ALA A 125 -8.65 -6.02 -8.79
C ALA A 125 -7.97 -6.83 -7.68
N LEU A 126 -7.21 -6.17 -6.80
CA LEU A 126 -6.59 -6.81 -5.64
C LEU A 126 -7.61 -7.23 -4.59
N LEU A 127 -8.66 -6.43 -4.34
CA LEU A 127 -9.74 -6.79 -3.41
C LEU A 127 -10.57 -7.98 -3.92
N ASP A 128 -10.82 -8.05 -5.22
CA ASP A 128 -11.57 -9.13 -5.84
C ASP A 128 -10.80 -10.47 -5.80
N ARG A 129 -9.47 -10.42 -5.66
CA ARG A 129 -8.58 -11.57 -5.71
C ARG A 129 -7.78 -11.79 -4.42
N LEU A 130 -8.26 -11.31 -3.27
CA LEU A 130 -7.56 -11.45 -1.97
C LEU A 130 -7.20 -12.90 -1.64
N ASP A 131 -8.05 -13.85 -2.02
CA ASP A 131 -7.83 -15.28 -1.78
C ASP A 131 -6.66 -15.84 -2.62
N ASP A 132 -6.36 -15.24 -3.77
CA ASP A 132 -5.30 -15.70 -4.67
C ASP A 132 -3.92 -15.19 -4.24
N TRP A 133 -3.82 -13.89 -3.90
CA TRP A 133 -2.52 -13.24 -3.73
C TRP A 133 -2.15 -12.96 -2.28
N LEU A 134 -3.14 -12.78 -1.39
CA LEU A 134 -2.85 -12.41 0.00
C LEU A 134 -3.02 -13.59 0.96
N LEU A 135 -4.11 -14.37 0.84
CA LEU A 135 -4.40 -15.48 1.73
C LEU A 135 -3.22 -16.47 1.89
N PRO A 136 -2.51 -16.90 0.82
CA PRO A 136 -1.38 -17.82 0.95
C PRO A 136 -0.20 -17.26 1.77
N PHE A 137 -0.15 -15.96 1.99
CA PHE A 137 0.93 -15.27 2.69
C PHE A 137 0.53 -14.74 4.07
N LEU A 138 -0.71 -15.03 4.52
CA LEU A 138 -1.14 -14.76 5.89
C LEU A 138 -0.59 -15.84 6.83
N ALA A 139 -0.35 -15.45 8.08
CA ALA A 139 0.25 -16.31 9.10
C ALA A 139 -0.75 -16.84 10.13
N GLY A 140 -2.05 -16.69 9.90
CA GLY A 140 -3.10 -17.09 10.84
C GLY A 140 -3.21 -16.17 12.06
N GLU A 141 -2.72 -14.94 11.97
CA GLU A 141 -2.78 -13.94 13.03
C GLU A 141 -3.89 -12.90 12.77
N ALA A 142 -4.69 -12.60 13.79
CA ALA A 142 -5.81 -11.66 13.68
C ALA A 142 -5.38 -10.19 13.80
N SER A 143 -4.23 -9.83 13.23
CA SER A 143 -3.65 -8.49 13.31
C SER A 143 -3.00 -8.05 12.01
N PHE A 144 -3.39 -6.87 11.50
CA PHE A 144 -2.75 -6.29 10.31
C PHE A 144 -1.29 -5.91 10.52
N ALA A 145 -0.86 -5.67 11.76
CA ALA A 145 0.55 -5.41 12.07
C ALA A 145 1.45 -6.66 11.88
N ALA A 146 0.86 -7.86 11.85
CA ALA A 146 1.58 -9.10 11.58
C ALA A 146 1.88 -9.31 10.09
N ILE A 147 1.13 -8.65 9.19
CA ILE A 147 1.37 -8.74 7.74
C ILE A 147 2.59 -7.88 7.39
N ARG A 148 3.69 -8.55 7.09
CA ARG A 148 4.93 -7.86 6.73
C ARG A 148 4.90 -7.39 5.27
N PRO A 149 5.52 -6.24 4.93
CA PRO A 149 5.64 -5.78 3.54
C PRO A 149 6.22 -6.82 2.57
N ALA A 150 7.16 -7.64 3.02
CA ALA A 150 7.71 -8.73 2.21
C ALA A 150 6.66 -9.78 1.82
N ALA A 151 5.68 -10.06 2.68
CA ALA A 151 4.57 -10.96 2.36
C ALA A 151 3.65 -10.33 1.29
N LEU A 152 3.41 -9.03 1.36
CA LEU A 152 2.65 -8.30 0.33
C LEU A 152 3.40 -8.30 -1.01
N ALA A 153 4.71 -8.07 -1.00
CA ALA A 153 5.53 -8.14 -2.22
C ALA A 153 5.52 -9.54 -2.84
N ALA A 154 5.67 -10.59 -2.02
CA ALA A 154 5.59 -11.98 -2.48
C ALA A 154 4.20 -12.31 -3.07
N GLY A 155 3.14 -11.85 -2.41
CA GLY A 155 1.77 -11.99 -2.89
C GLY A 155 1.53 -11.30 -4.23
N LEU A 156 1.99 -10.05 -4.40
CA LEU A 156 1.91 -9.36 -5.68
C LEU A 156 2.70 -10.10 -6.78
N MET A 157 3.90 -10.59 -6.45
CA MET A 157 4.72 -11.31 -7.41
C MET A 157 4.09 -12.66 -7.82
N SER A 158 3.33 -13.30 -6.93
CA SER A 158 2.61 -14.54 -7.27
C SER A 158 1.51 -14.36 -8.32
N LEU A 159 1.02 -13.12 -8.51
CA LEU A 159 0.08 -12.79 -9.57
C LEU A 159 0.73 -12.72 -10.96
N VAL A 160 2.05 -12.54 -11.01
CA VAL A 160 2.81 -12.50 -12.26
C VAL A 160 3.08 -13.92 -12.75
N PRO A 161 2.78 -14.26 -14.02
CA PRO A 161 3.17 -15.57 -14.58
C PRO A 161 4.66 -15.86 -14.35
N HIS A 162 4.97 -17.11 -13.99
CA HIS A 162 6.32 -17.48 -13.52
C HIS A 162 7.42 -17.16 -14.55
N ASP A 163 7.14 -17.34 -15.82
CA ASP A 163 8.04 -17.04 -16.95
C ASP A 163 8.31 -15.54 -17.10
N LEU A 164 7.38 -14.69 -16.67
CA LEU A 164 7.50 -13.23 -16.73
C LEU A 164 8.09 -12.58 -15.47
N GLN A 165 8.23 -13.32 -14.38
CA GLN A 165 8.72 -12.73 -13.12
C GLN A 165 10.12 -12.09 -13.27
N ARG A 166 10.99 -12.70 -14.09
CA ARG A 166 12.32 -12.16 -14.39
C ARG A 166 12.26 -10.92 -15.30
N GLU A 167 11.23 -10.81 -16.11
CA GLU A 167 11.04 -9.66 -17.01
C GLU A 167 10.62 -8.40 -16.26
N VAL A 168 10.07 -8.49 -15.04
CA VAL A 168 9.68 -7.32 -14.24
C VAL A 168 10.86 -6.37 -14.05
N ASP A 169 12.03 -6.89 -13.69
CA ASP A 169 13.22 -6.06 -13.45
C ASP A 169 13.85 -5.57 -14.76
N ALA A 170 13.75 -6.33 -15.84
CA ALA A 170 14.24 -5.93 -17.15
C ALA A 170 13.39 -4.82 -17.79
N LEU A 171 12.05 -4.93 -17.68
CA LEU A 171 11.13 -3.99 -18.31
C LEU A 171 10.86 -2.75 -17.45
N ALA A 172 10.79 -2.91 -16.15
CA ALA A 172 10.53 -1.84 -15.19
C ALA A 172 11.56 -1.86 -14.04
N PRO A 173 12.84 -1.53 -14.30
CA PRO A 173 13.89 -1.55 -13.29
C PRO A 173 13.58 -0.58 -12.15
N THR A 174 14.00 -0.90 -10.94
CA THR A 174 13.78 -0.05 -9.75
C THR A 174 14.67 1.20 -9.74
N HIS A 175 15.83 1.13 -10.39
CA HIS A 175 16.84 2.20 -10.40
C HIS A 175 17.44 2.37 -11.79
N PHE A 176 17.93 3.58 -12.02
CA PHE A 176 18.77 3.94 -13.15
C PHE A 176 20.22 4.06 -12.69
N ASP A 177 21.12 3.40 -13.41
CA ASP A 177 22.57 3.51 -13.19
C ASP A 177 23.11 4.73 -13.92
N ALA A 178 23.31 5.80 -13.18
CA ALA A 178 23.79 7.05 -13.75
C ALA A 178 25.28 6.96 -14.14
N PRO A 179 25.73 7.70 -15.17
CA PRO A 179 27.15 7.77 -15.54
C PRO A 179 28.08 8.19 -14.39
N SER A 180 27.55 8.86 -13.36
CA SER A 180 28.27 9.23 -12.14
C SER A 180 28.56 8.05 -11.20
N GLY A 181 28.00 6.88 -11.46
CA GLY A 181 27.99 5.71 -10.57
C GLY A 181 26.88 5.72 -9.51
N SER A 182 25.96 6.69 -9.54
CA SER A 182 24.83 6.72 -8.62
C SER A 182 23.70 5.80 -9.10
N HIS A 183 23.08 5.05 -8.16
CA HIS A 183 21.85 4.29 -8.39
C HIS A 183 20.67 5.18 -8.02
N VAL A 184 19.95 5.69 -9.02
CA VAL A 184 18.85 6.65 -8.82
C VAL A 184 17.52 5.95 -8.99
N PRO A 185 16.60 6.02 -8.00
CA PRO A 185 15.33 5.32 -8.09
C PRO A 185 14.45 5.89 -9.21
N ILE A 186 13.77 4.99 -9.92
CA ILE A 186 12.76 5.32 -10.91
C ILE A 186 11.38 5.20 -10.25
N ARG A 187 10.51 6.20 -10.44
CA ARG A 187 9.13 6.20 -9.97
C ARG A 187 8.20 5.78 -11.08
N TYR A 188 7.20 4.95 -10.74
CA TYR A 188 6.18 4.41 -11.65
C TYR A 188 4.75 4.75 -11.21
N ASP A 189 4.62 5.78 -10.37
CA ASP A 189 3.36 6.25 -9.78
C ASP A 189 2.47 7.04 -10.75
N GLY A 190 3.01 7.48 -11.89
CA GLY A 190 2.32 8.23 -12.94
C GLY A 190 2.06 7.43 -14.21
N GLU A 191 1.65 8.14 -15.25
CA GLU A 191 1.50 7.61 -16.61
C GLU A 191 2.86 7.22 -17.19
N TRP A 192 3.87 8.04 -16.97
CA TRP A 192 5.24 7.84 -17.46
C TRP A 192 6.20 7.61 -16.30
N PRO A 193 7.20 6.74 -16.49
CA PRO A 193 8.21 6.54 -15.48
C PRO A 193 9.09 7.80 -15.34
N VAL A 194 9.38 8.18 -14.09
CA VAL A 194 10.06 9.43 -13.75
C VAL A 194 11.40 9.16 -13.09
N LEU A 195 12.43 9.85 -13.58
CA LEU A 195 13.77 9.87 -13.00
C LEU A 195 14.10 11.28 -12.51
N ALA A 196 14.09 11.48 -11.20
CA ALA A 196 14.52 12.73 -10.58
C ALA A 196 16.04 12.65 -10.28
N ILE A 197 16.85 13.39 -11.06
CA ILE A 197 18.30 13.26 -11.02
C ILE A 197 18.99 14.62 -11.16
N ARG A 198 20.11 14.80 -10.46
CA ARG A 198 20.93 16.01 -10.66
C ARG A 198 21.54 16.03 -12.06
N VAL A 199 21.40 17.15 -12.75
CA VAL A 199 21.82 17.27 -14.15
C VAL A 199 23.28 16.88 -14.38
N GLN A 200 24.16 17.10 -13.40
CA GLN A 200 25.59 16.79 -13.49
C GLN A 200 25.87 15.28 -13.46
N GLU A 201 24.93 14.47 -12.99
CA GLU A 201 25.07 13.01 -12.99
C GLU A 201 24.79 12.39 -14.37
N LEU A 202 24.26 13.20 -15.31
CA LEU A 202 23.99 12.83 -16.70
C LEU A 202 25.03 13.33 -17.69
N PHE A 203 26.08 14.05 -17.26
CA PHE A 203 27.13 14.48 -18.18
C PHE A 203 27.77 13.30 -18.93
N GLY A 204 28.13 13.49 -20.17
CA GLY A 204 28.64 12.45 -21.04
C GLY A 204 27.55 11.57 -21.69
N LEU A 205 26.30 11.66 -21.25
CA LEU A 205 25.21 10.86 -21.79
C LEU A 205 24.60 11.53 -23.03
N ASP A 206 24.81 10.92 -24.19
CA ASP A 206 24.34 11.39 -25.50
C ASP A 206 22.96 10.81 -25.90
N ARG A 207 22.47 9.85 -25.15
CA ARG A 207 21.16 9.18 -25.35
C ARG A 207 20.20 9.48 -24.23
N HIS A 208 18.93 9.51 -24.57
CA HIS A 208 17.90 9.67 -23.57
C HIS A 208 17.68 8.36 -22.79
N PRO A 209 17.69 8.36 -21.43
CA PRO A 209 17.40 7.18 -20.64
C PRO A 209 15.99 6.62 -20.91
N SER A 210 15.88 5.30 -20.99
CA SER A 210 14.63 4.61 -21.29
C SER A 210 14.53 3.31 -20.51
N VAL A 211 13.30 2.78 -20.41
CA VAL A 211 12.95 1.48 -19.83
C VAL A 211 12.21 0.63 -20.84
N ALA A 212 11.68 -0.53 -20.45
CA ALA A 212 10.98 -1.47 -21.34
C ALA A 212 11.80 -1.82 -22.59
N GLY A 213 13.05 -2.25 -22.39
CA GLY A 213 13.94 -2.61 -23.48
C GLY A 213 14.32 -1.43 -24.39
N GLY A 214 14.28 -0.20 -23.90
CA GLY A 214 14.63 1.01 -24.65
C GLY A 214 13.45 1.68 -25.37
N THR A 215 12.23 1.14 -25.25
CA THR A 215 11.07 1.62 -25.98
C THR A 215 10.33 2.78 -25.30
N VAL A 216 10.45 2.93 -23.98
CA VAL A 216 9.75 3.96 -23.21
C VAL A 216 10.75 4.94 -22.61
N PRO A 217 10.79 6.20 -23.07
CA PRO A 217 11.68 7.23 -22.52
C PRO A 217 11.24 7.59 -21.10
N LEU A 218 12.23 7.78 -20.21
CA LEU A 218 11.98 8.31 -18.87
C LEU A 218 11.61 9.79 -18.92
N THR A 219 10.71 10.22 -18.07
CA THR A 219 10.56 11.65 -17.80
C THR A 219 11.66 12.08 -16.83
N LEU A 220 12.62 12.87 -17.31
CA LEU A 220 13.70 13.38 -16.48
C LEU A 220 13.25 14.63 -15.75
N GLU A 221 13.20 14.56 -14.42
CA GLU A 221 13.15 15.74 -13.55
C GLU A 221 14.59 16.15 -13.25
N LEU A 222 15.14 17.08 -14.03
CA LEU A 222 16.49 17.56 -13.85
C LEU A 222 16.59 18.45 -12.60
N LEU A 223 17.52 18.11 -11.71
CA LEU A 223 17.67 18.75 -10.41
C LEU A 223 18.98 19.51 -10.34
N SER A 224 18.98 20.61 -9.59
CA SER A 224 20.18 21.33 -9.15
C SER A 224 21.00 20.50 -8.13
N PRO A 225 22.23 20.91 -7.81
CA PRO A 225 23.03 20.31 -6.75
C PRO A 225 22.33 20.25 -5.38
N ALA A 226 21.39 21.16 -5.12
CA ALA A 226 20.58 21.20 -3.91
C ALA A 226 19.23 20.48 -4.06
N HIS A 227 19.10 19.60 -5.03
CA HIS A 227 17.88 18.82 -5.33
C HIS A 227 16.64 19.67 -5.63
N ARG A 228 16.82 20.89 -6.14
CA ARG A 228 15.70 21.74 -6.57
C ARG A 228 15.44 21.51 -8.07
N PRO A 229 14.17 21.45 -8.50
CA PRO A 229 13.84 21.30 -9.90
C PRO A 229 14.48 22.42 -10.76
N ILE A 230 15.02 22.02 -11.91
CA ILE A 230 15.54 22.93 -12.94
C ILE A 230 14.60 22.87 -14.16
N GLN A 231 14.41 21.66 -14.70
CA GLN A 231 13.62 21.43 -15.90
C GLN A 231 13.13 19.98 -15.94
N THR A 232 11.99 19.76 -16.59
CA THR A 232 11.51 18.43 -16.94
C THR A 232 11.66 18.22 -18.45
N THR A 233 12.18 17.06 -18.87
CA THR A 233 12.36 16.75 -20.29
C THR A 233 12.21 15.25 -20.56
N ARG A 234 11.82 14.91 -21.77
CA ARG A 234 11.86 13.58 -22.37
C ARG A 234 12.81 13.50 -23.56
N ASP A 235 13.62 14.54 -23.77
CA ASP A 235 14.65 14.61 -24.79
C ASP A 235 15.90 15.21 -24.16
N LEU A 236 16.77 14.37 -23.60
CA LEU A 236 18.03 14.81 -23.02
C LEU A 236 19.00 15.40 -24.07
N PRO A 237 19.16 14.78 -25.26
CA PRO A 237 19.98 15.38 -26.32
C PRO A 237 19.46 16.75 -26.78
N GLY A 238 18.14 16.92 -26.87
CA GLY A 238 17.52 18.22 -27.18
C GLY A 238 17.77 19.26 -26.09
N PHE A 239 17.69 18.86 -24.83
CA PHE A 239 18.03 19.71 -23.69
C PHE A 239 19.49 20.17 -23.74
N TRP A 240 20.45 19.27 -24.05
CA TRP A 240 21.87 19.64 -24.18
C TRP A 240 22.12 20.65 -25.30
N ARG A 241 21.43 20.55 -26.44
CA ARG A 241 21.58 21.46 -27.58
C ARG A 241 20.84 22.79 -27.41
N GLY A 242 19.75 22.78 -26.65
CA GLY A 242 18.88 23.95 -26.48
C GLY A 242 19.05 24.64 -25.13
N SER A 243 18.27 24.21 -24.15
CA SER A 243 18.13 24.90 -22.86
C SER A 243 19.37 24.87 -21.96
N TRP A 244 20.36 24.01 -22.27
CA TRP A 244 21.55 23.85 -21.41
C TRP A 244 22.33 25.15 -21.23
N ALA A 245 22.48 25.98 -22.28
CA ALA A 245 23.26 27.24 -22.21
C ALA A 245 22.68 28.19 -21.15
N ASP A 246 21.38 28.35 -21.12
CA ASP A 246 20.66 29.21 -20.19
C ASP A 246 20.71 28.62 -18.76
N VAL A 247 20.43 27.32 -18.62
CA VAL A 247 20.53 26.58 -17.35
C VAL A 247 21.92 26.67 -16.76
N ARG A 248 22.96 26.49 -17.59
CA ARG A 248 24.37 26.61 -17.20
C ARG A 248 24.67 27.99 -16.62
N THR A 249 24.21 29.04 -17.29
CA THR A 249 24.44 30.44 -16.87
C THR A 249 23.82 30.72 -15.52
N ASP A 250 22.53 30.35 -15.32
CA ASP A 250 21.84 30.52 -14.06
C ASP A 250 22.49 29.68 -12.94
N MET A 251 22.74 28.41 -13.20
CA MET A 251 23.26 27.48 -12.20
C MET A 251 24.72 27.80 -11.81
N ARG A 252 25.54 28.30 -12.73
CA ARG A 252 26.91 28.76 -12.43
C ARG A 252 26.93 29.90 -11.43
N GLY A 253 25.97 30.80 -11.52
CA GLY A 253 25.80 31.89 -10.54
C GLY A 253 25.39 31.37 -9.18
N ARG A 254 24.43 30.45 -9.12
CA ARG A 254 23.86 29.91 -7.87
C ARG A 254 24.79 28.86 -7.21
N TYR A 255 25.50 28.07 -8.00
CA TYR A 255 26.30 26.92 -7.52
C TYR A 255 27.71 26.95 -8.09
N PRO A 256 28.55 28.01 -7.80
CA PRO A 256 29.89 28.20 -8.41
C PRO A 256 30.88 27.08 -8.03
N LYS A 257 30.64 26.35 -6.95
CA LYS A 257 31.50 25.24 -6.50
C LYS A 257 31.28 23.93 -7.29
N HIS A 258 30.33 23.92 -8.22
CA HIS A 258 30.04 22.75 -9.05
C HIS A 258 30.56 22.94 -10.48
N VAL A 259 30.64 21.83 -11.22
CA VAL A 259 31.09 21.84 -12.62
C VAL A 259 29.90 22.23 -13.52
N TRP A 260 30.12 23.25 -14.39
CA TRP A 260 29.13 23.73 -15.37
C TRP A 260 29.83 23.88 -16.73
N PRO A 261 30.05 22.74 -17.46
CA PRO A 261 30.83 22.75 -18.71
C PRO A 261 30.08 23.43 -19.84
N GLU A 262 30.81 23.93 -20.84
CA GLU A 262 30.18 24.43 -22.09
C GLU A 262 29.54 23.30 -22.87
N ASN A 263 30.29 22.22 -23.02
CA ASN A 263 29.80 21.01 -23.64
C ASN A 263 29.59 19.93 -22.57
N PRO A 264 28.35 19.62 -22.17
CA PRO A 264 28.04 18.60 -21.16
C PRO A 264 28.41 17.18 -21.63
N LEU A 265 28.47 16.92 -22.94
CA LEU A 265 28.77 15.59 -23.48
C LEU A 265 30.26 15.22 -23.33
N LEU A 266 31.14 16.21 -23.23
CA LEU A 266 32.58 16.00 -23.03
C LEU A 266 33.02 16.03 -21.57
N ALA A 267 32.11 16.32 -20.66
CA ALA A 267 32.39 16.40 -19.25
C ALA A 267 32.15 15.06 -18.53
N ALA A 268 32.99 14.78 -17.55
CA ALA A 268 32.76 13.64 -16.68
C ALA A 268 31.56 13.88 -15.78
N ALA A 269 30.66 12.87 -15.69
CA ALA A 269 29.55 12.89 -14.77
C ALA A 269 30.02 12.90 -13.31
N THR A 270 29.31 13.60 -12.46
CA THR A 270 29.68 13.71 -11.05
C THR A 270 28.50 13.93 -10.13
N SER A 271 28.53 13.26 -9.00
CA SER A 271 27.60 13.48 -7.88
C SER A 271 28.16 14.46 -6.82
N ARG A 272 29.36 14.97 -7.00
CA ARG A 272 30.13 15.78 -6.00
C ARG A 272 30.38 17.19 -6.48
N ALA A 273 30.66 18.10 -5.55
CA ALA A 273 31.25 19.39 -5.85
C ALA A 273 32.72 19.23 -6.33
N LYS A 274 33.27 20.26 -6.96
CA LYS A 274 34.71 20.31 -7.33
C LYS A 274 35.57 20.02 -6.10
N PRO A 275 36.65 19.24 -6.24
CA PRO A 275 37.66 19.15 -5.19
C PRO A 275 38.17 20.55 -4.78
N ARG A 276 38.46 20.75 -3.50
CA ARG A 276 39.12 22.00 -3.05
C ARG A 276 40.52 21.98 -3.60
N GLY A 277 40.86 22.90 -4.52
CA GLY A 277 42.25 23.12 -4.97
C GLY A 277 42.53 22.76 -6.42
N THR A 278 41.55 22.68 -7.32
CA THR A 278 41.76 22.70 -8.79
C THR A 278 41.13 23.95 -9.41
#